data_3712b2dc13d9f9840daffbfe7ded104c
#
_entry.id   3712b2dc13d9f9840daffbfe7ded104c
#
_cell.length_a   1.000
_cell.length_b   1.000
_cell.length_c   1.000
_cell.angle_alpha   90.00
_cell.angle_beta   90.00
_cell.angle_gamma   90.00
#
_symmetry.space_group_name_H-M   'P 1'
#
loop_
_entity.id
_entity.type
_entity.pdbx_description
1 polymer ?
#
loop_
_entity_poly.entity_id
_entity_poly.type
_entity_poly.pdbx_seq_one_letter_code
_entity_poly.pdbx_strand_id
1 'polypeptide(L)'
;MIDQVGKVNMSYLIELLKDVKFASEQYEFLMRFLQEKKCFFKNKPFPTLLKPHFISPQQTRILVHAVKKISSALAKFIDLYRRDEEVKRLMGFSDVQNALFSIDPGYSIPLVLTRLDAFIDDYTLKFLEFNCDSPAGMSYSEIVELGFQQVLKRYPVLNEWKVEYLNMNQRVLDALLDSYDEFRSKKPSFPERPTIAIVDWEGVSTAAEFDILKDYFERKGYETIITFPQKFTIKRGLMEADGEPVHLIYKRVITRELLERLDEVEVFIQGIKDGLACTCNPFSTNIVGNKKVLALLT
;
A
#
# COMPACT_ATOMS: atom_id res chain seq x y z
N MET A 1 5.76 -30.65 -18.40
CA MET A 1 4.58 -30.00 -19.04
C MET A 1 4.62 -28.51 -18.74
N ILE A 2 4.58 -27.66 -19.77
CA ILE A 2 4.45 -26.22 -19.57
C ILE A 2 3.06 -25.98 -18.96
N ASP A 3 2.98 -25.33 -17.80
CA ASP A 3 1.73 -25.01 -17.15
C ASP A 3 0.92 -23.97 -17.94
N GLN A 4 -0.30 -23.67 -17.50
CA GLN A 4 -1.16 -22.70 -18.19
C GLN A 4 -0.52 -21.32 -18.30
N VAL A 5 0.16 -20.86 -17.24
CA VAL A 5 0.86 -19.55 -17.22
C VAL A 5 2.01 -19.54 -18.20
N GLY A 6 2.80 -20.63 -18.24
CA GLY A 6 3.88 -20.78 -19.21
C GLY A 6 3.38 -20.73 -20.65
N LYS A 7 2.20 -21.33 -20.93
CA LYS A 7 1.57 -21.28 -22.26
C LYS A 7 1.14 -19.87 -22.64
N VAL A 8 0.44 -19.15 -21.74
CA VAL A 8 0.02 -17.76 -21.98
C VAL A 8 1.24 -16.87 -22.22
N ASN A 9 2.25 -16.95 -21.34
CA ASN A 9 3.48 -16.19 -21.46
C ASN A 9 4.19 -16.44 -22.79
N MET A 10 4.28 -17.71 -23.20
CA MET A 10 4.93 -18.09 -24.46
C MET A 10 4.12 -17.60 -25.66
N SER A 11 2.80 -17.80 -25.68
CA SER A 11 1.93 -17.33 -26.76
C SER A 11 2.04 -15.82 -26.93
N TYR A 12 1.99 -15.06 -25.84
CA TYR A 12 2.12 -13.61 -25.89
C TYR A 12 3.52 -13.17 -26.36
N LEU A 13 4.59 -13.79 -25.87
CA LEU A 13 5.95 -13.49 -26.27
C LEU A 13 6.16 -13.75 -27.78
N ILE A 14 5.63 -14.85 -28.29
CA ILE A 14 5.69 -15.16 -29.72
C ILE A 14 5.02 -14.07 -30.54
N GLU A 15 3.83 -13.61 -30.12
CA GLU A 15 3.12 -12.52 -30.82
C GLU A 15 3.91 -11.20 -30.78
N LEU A 16 4.54 -10.86 -29.66
CA LEU A 16 5.40 -9.66 -29.58
C LEU A 16 6.58 -9.75 -30.56
N LEU A 17 7.15 -10.93 -30.74
CA LEU A 17 8.32 -11.13 -31.59
C LEU A 17 7.97 -11.28 -33.09
N LYS A 18 6.75 -11.71 -33.43
CA LYS A 18 6.29 -11.82 -34.81
C LYS A 18 6.18 -10.45 -35.51
N ASP A 19 5.76 -9.44 -34.81
CA ASP A 19 5.59 -8.08 -35.33
C ASP A 19 6.12 -7.05 -34.32
N VAL A 20 7.42 -6.80 -34.40
CA VAL A 20 8.12 -5.85 -33.53
C VAL A 20 7.59 -4.41 -33.71
N LYS A 21 7.14 -4.05 -34.93
CA LYS A 21 6.57 -2.73 -35.18
C LYS A 21 5.25 -2.58 -34.44
N PHE A 22 4.35 -3.54 -34.58
CA PHE A 22 3.08 -3.54 -33.84
C PHE A 22 3.31 -3.56 -32.34
N ALA A 23 4.27 -4.36 -31.84
CA ALA A 23 4.64 -4.37 -30.43
C ALA A 23 5.12 -2.98 -29.95
N SER A 24 5.93 -2.27 -30.75
CA SER A 24 6.36 -0.90 -30.44
C SER A 24 5.19 0.06 -30.36
N GLU A 25 4.23 -0.02 -31.29
CA GLU A 25 2.99 0.78 -31.27
C GLU A 25 2.15 0.51 -30.01
N GLN A 26 2.09 -0.74 -29.55
CA GLN A 26 1.39 -1.09 -28.30
C GLN A 26 2.12 -0.55 -27.07
N TYR A 27 3.44 -0.55 -27.06
CA TYR A 27 4.23 0.05 -25.98
C TYR A 27 4.00 1.56 -25.91
N GLU A 28 4.05 2.26 -27.03
CA GLU A 28 3.76 3.68 -27.10
C GLU A 28 2.33 3.99 -26.65
N PHE A 29 1.37 3.14 -27.03
CA PHE A 29 0.00 3.27 -26.56
C PHE A 29 -0.08 3.13 -25.03
N LEU A 30 0.57 2.09 -24.46
CA LEU A 30 0.62 1.90 -23.02
C LEU A 30 1.24 3.11 -22.30
N MET A 31 2.35 3.63 -22.81
CA MET A 31 3.00 4.80 -22.22
C MET A 31 2.10 6.06 -22.28
N ARG A 32 1.41 6.30 -23.39
CA ARG A 32 0.43 7.39 -23.47
C ARG A 32 -0.72 7.19 -22.50
N PHE A 33 -1.26 5.97 -22.39
CA PHE A 33 -2.31 5.65 -21.44
C PHE A 33 -1.89 5.96 -20.00
N LEU A 34 -0.69 5.53 -19.58
CA LEU A 34 -0.16 5.82 -18.25
C LEU A 34 -0.01 7.32 -18.02
N GLN A 35 0.42 8.05 -19.02
CA GLN A 35 0.56 9.51 -18.99
C GLN A 35 -0.79 10.23 -18.84
N GLU A 36 -1.80 9.84 -19.63
CA GLU A 36 -3.17 10.35 -19.56
C GLU A 36 -3.81 10.08 -18.18
N LYS A 37 -3.50 8.93 -17.59
CA LYS A 37 -3.97 8.54 -16.24
C LYS A 37 -3.10 9.13 -15.11
N LYS A 38 -2.15 10.03 -15.43
CA LYS A 38 -1.24 10.64 -14.45
C LYS A 38 -0.45 9.62 -13.62
N CYS A 39 -0.22 8.43 -14.17
CA CYS A 39 0.55 7.37 -13.52
C CYS A 39 2.05 7.67 -13.65
N PHE A 40 2.56 8.52 -12.76
CA PHE A 40 3.94 9.00 -12.80
C PHE A 40 4.74 8.54 -11.60
N PHE A 41 6.02 8.27 -11.83
CA PHE A 41 7.01 8.08 -10.78
C PHE A 41 8.23 8.96 -11.10
N LYS A 42 8.64 9.82 -10.17
CA LYS A 42 9.71 10.82 -10.38
C LYS A 42 9.50 11.65 -11.67
N ASN A 43 8.30 12.17 -11.86
CA ASN A 43 7.91 13.02 -13.00
C ASN A 43 8.03 12.34 -14.39
N LYS A 44 8.09 11.02 -14.45
CA LYS A 44 8.05 10.23 -15.69
C LYS A 44 6.91 9.22 -15.62
N PRO A 45 6.35 8.78 -16.77
CA PRO A 45 5.40 7.67 -16.76
C PRO A 45 5.97 6.48 -15.99
N PHE A 46 5.14 5.79 -15.23
CA PHE A 46 5.58 4.66 -14.41
C PHE A 46 6.33 3.62 -15.28
N PRO A 47 7.56 3.24 -14.92
CA PRO A 47 8.37 2.36 -15.74
C PRO A 47 7.71 0.99 -15.85
N THR A 48 7.35 0.62 -17.07
CA THR A 48 6.60 -0.60 -17.36
C THR A 48 7.17 -1.27 -18.59
N LEU A 49 7.31 -2.59 -18.55
CA LEU A 49 7.64 -3.42 -19.72
C LEU A 49 6.36 -3.83 -20.44
N LEU A 50 6.41 -4.04 -21.75
CA LEU A 50 5.28 -4.59 -22.52
C LEU A 50 5.12 -6.13 -22.29
N LYS A 51 5.46 -6.61 -21.11
CA LYS A 51 5.33 -8.00 -20.72
C LYS A 51 4.74 -8.09 -19.32
N PRO A 52 3.42 -8.32 -19.22
CA PRO A 52 2.79 -8.52 -17.92
C PRO A 52 3.28 -9.83 -17.28
N HIS A 53 3.26 -9.86 -15.97
CA HIS A 53 3.50 -11.09 -15.22
C HIS A 53 2.15 -11.77 -14.95
N PHE A 54 1.85 -12.82 -15.71
CA PHE A 54 0.64 -13.61 -15.48
C PHE A 54 0.82 -14.54 -14.29
N ILE A 55 -0.21 -14.64 -13.48
CA ILE A 55 -0.27 -15.51 -12.29
C ILE A 55 -1.46 -16.46 -12.44
N SER A 56 -1.21 -17.76 -12.26
CA SER A 56 -2.27 -18.77 -12.33
C SER A 56 -3.20 -18.71 -11.09
N PRO A 57 -4.43 -19.23 -11.18
CA PRO A 57 -5.29 -19.40 -10.01
C PRO A 57 -4.64 -20.25 -8.90
N GLN A 58 -3.79 -21.19 -9.25
CA GLN A 58 -3.04 -21.99 -8.28
C GLN A 58 -1.97 -21.16 -7.57
N GLN A 59 -1.17 -20.39 -8.32
CA GLN A 59 -0.19 -19.48 -7.74
C GLN A 59 -0.87 -18.42 -6.87
N THR A 60 -2.03 -17.89 -7.31
CA THR A 60 -2.82 -16.95 -6.50
C THR A 60 -3.21 -17.57 -5.15
N ARG A 61 -3.67 -18.83 -5.12
CA ARG A 61 -3.98 -19.52 -3.85
C ARG A 61 -2.76 -19.67 -2.95
N ILE A 62 -1.61 -20.02 -3.52
CA ILE A 62 -0.34 -20.14 -2.79
C ILE A 62 0.06 -18.78 -2.20
N LEU A 63 0.00 -17.71 -3.01
CA LEU A 63 0.31 -16.35 -2.58
C LEU A 63 -0.62 -15.89 -1.44
N VAL A 64 -1.93 -16.07 -1.59
CA VAL A 64 -2.91 -15.70 -0.56
C VAL A 64 -2.65 -16.46 0.75
N HIS A 65 -2.35 -17.78 0.66
CA HIS A 65 -2.04 -18.58 1.83
C HIS A 65 -0.75 -18.11 2.52
N ALA A 66 0.31 -17.89 1.73
CA ALA A 66 1.60 -17.43 2.25
C ALA A 66 1.49 -16.04 2.89
N VAL A 67 0.80 -15.10 2.22
CA VAL A 67 0.57 -13.75 2.76
C VAL A 67 -0.21 -13.81 4.08
N LYS A 68 -1.28 -14.60 4.16
CA LYS A 68 -2.03 -14.78 5.42
C LYS A 68 -1.15 -15.32 6.54
N LYS A 69 -0.31 -16.31 6.26
CA LYS A 69 0.60 -16.90 7.26
C LYS A 69 1.65 -15.90 7.75
N ILE A 70 2.32 -15.24 6.82
CA ILE A 70 3.37 -14.27 7.19
C ILE A 70 2.77 -13.05 7.91
N SER A 71 1.64 -12.50 7.44
CA SER A 71 0.98 -11.38 8.12
C SER A 71 0.56 -11.74 9.54
N SER A 72 0.05 -12.97 9.77
CA SER A 72 -0.25 -13.47 11.12
C SER A 72 1.02 -13.58 11.98
N ALA A 73 2.13 -14.05 11.42
CA ALA A 73 3.40 -14.13 12.13
C ALA A 73 3.94 -12.73 12.48
N LEU A 74 3.88 -11.79 11.54
CA LEU A 74 4.30 -10.40 11.77
C LEU A 74 3.45 -9.70 12.83
N ALA A 75 2.12 -9.89 12.83
CA ALA A 75 1.25 -9.36 13.88
C ALA A 75 1.61 -9.91 15.26
N LYS A 76 1.83 -11.25 15.36
CA LYS A 76 2.30 -11.88 16.60
C LYS A 76 3.67 -11.38 17.04
N PHE A 77 4.54 -11.07 16.09
CA PHE A 77 5.85 -10.50 16.39
C PHE A 77 5.75 -9.09 16.98
N ILE A 78 4.82 -8.25 16.50
CA ILE A 78 4.53 -6.95 17.12
C ILE A 78 4.08 -7.14 18.59
N ASP A 79 3.22 -8.11 18.85
CA ASP A 79 2.76 -8.39 20.21
C ASP A 79 3.88 -8.98 21.08
N LEU A 80 4.74 -9.84 20.53
CA LEU A 80 5.92 -10.36 21.22
C LEU A 80 6.88 -9.22 21.57
N TYR A 81 7.18 -8.35 20.61
CA TYR A 81 8.04 -7.20 20.81
C TYR A 81 7.57 -6.32 21.99
N ARG A 82 6.26 -6.10 22.10
CA ARG A 82 5.69 -5.29 23.20
C ARG A 82 5.91 -5.88 24.58
N ARG A 83 6.04 -7.22 24.71
CA ARG A 83 6.06 -7.96 25.98
C ARG A 83 7.43 -8.50 26.36
N ASP A 84 8.36 -8.61 25.41
CA ASP A 84 9.63 -9.31 25.58
C ASP A 84 10.81 -8.33 25.49
N GLU A 85 11.48 -8.11 26.62
CA GLU A 85 12.61 -7.18 26.73
C GLU A 85 13.84 -7.68 25.96
N GLU A 86 14.01 -9.00 25.78
CA GLU A 86 15.12 -9.53 24.98
C GLU A 86 14.90 -9.24 23.50
N VAL A 87 13.67 -9.42 23.00
CA VAL A 87 13.30 -9.05 21.63
C VAL A 87 13.45 -7.56 21.40
N LYS A 88 13.06 -6.70 22.35
CA LYS A 88 13.30 -5.26 22.27
C LYS A 88 14.79 -4.94 22.16
N ARG A 89 15.62 -5.55 23.00
CA ARG A 89 17.07 -5.39 22.97
C ARG A 89 17.69 -5.83 21.65
N LEU A 90 17.26 -6.96 21.10
CA LEU A 90 17.73 -7.47 19.80
C LEU A 90 17.35 -6.56 18.66
N MET A 91 16.13 -6.02 18.66
CA MET A 91 15.69 -5.07 17.67
C MET A 91 16.42 -3.73 17.76
N GLY A 92 16.72 -3.26 18.98
CA GLY A 92 17.58 -2.10 19.22
C GLY A 92 16.96 -0.77 18.81
N PHE A 93 15.65 -0.61 18.95
CA PHE A 93 14.98 0.67 18.74
C PHE A 93 15.22 1.63 19.93
N SER A 94 15.23 2.93 19.66
CA SER A 94 15.37 3.97 20.68
C SER A 94 14.11 4.12 21.54
N ASP A 95 14.22 4.79 22.69
CA ASP A 95 13.07 5.06 23.57
C ASP A 95 12.00 5.88 22.86
N VAL A 96 12.36 6.83 22.01
CA VAL A 96 11.44 7.64 21.22
C VAL A 96 10.67 6.76 20.20
N GLN A 97 11.37 5.84 19.54
CA GLN A 97 10.71 4.87 18.65
C GLN A 97 9.74 3.98 19.44
N ASN A 98 10.18 3.47 20.58
CA ASN A 98 9.37 2.63 21.47
C ASN A 98 8.11 3.36 21.94
N ALA A 99 8.21 4.65 22.28
CA ALA A 99 7.07 5.47 22.65
C ALA A 99 6.03 5.56 21.51
N LEU A 100 6.47 5.75 20.25
CA LEU A 100 5.57 5.75 19.10
C LEU A 100 4.95 4.37 18.85
N PHE A 101 5.74 3.29 18.93
CA PHE A 101 5.25 1.92 18.68
C PHE A 101 4.25 1.44 19.73
N SER A 102 4.23 2.07 20.92
CA SER A 102 3.29 1.78 22.00
C SER A 102 1.92 2.43 21.81
N ILE A 103 1.78 3.37 20.88
CA ILE A 103 0.50 4.04 20.62
C ILE A 103 -0.53 3.00 20.14
N ASP A 104 -1.66 2.93 20.83
CA ASP A 104 -2.78 2.06 20.44
C ASP A 104 -3.49 2.65 19.22
N PRO A 105 -3.55 1.93 18.09
CA PRO A 105 -4.26 2.42 16.92
C PRO A 105 -5.79 2.43 17.08
N GLY A 106 -6.34 1.82 18.13
CA GLY A 106 -7.77 1.71 18.37
C GLY A 106 -8.48 0.61 17.58
N TYR A 107 -7.74 -0.21 16.83
CA TYR A 107 -8.25 -1.36 16.08
C TYR A 107 -7.29 -2.56 16.19
N SER A 108 -7.79 -3.78 15.88
CA SER A 108 -7.13 -5.04 16.24
C SER A 108 -6.05 -5.50 15.26
N ILE A 109 -6.21 -5.20 13.95
CA ILE A 109 -5.30 -5.67 12.90
C ILE A 109 -4.31 -4.57 12.52
N PRO A 110 -3.07 -4.56 13.02
CA PRO A 110 -2.13 -3.46 12.76
C PRO A 110 -1.61 -3.42 11.33
N LEU A 111 -1.55 -4.56 10.64
CA LEU A 111 -1.04 -4.67 9.27
C LEU A 111 -2.18 -4.43 8.26
N VAL A 112 -2.65 -3.18 8.16
CA VAL A 112 -3.77 -2.79 7.30
C VAL A 112 -3.39 -2.87 5.83
N LEU A 113 -2.28 -2.22 5.48
CA LEU A 113 -1.74 -2.21 4.12
C LEU A 113 -0.27 -2.63 4.15
N THR A 114 0.08 -3.63 3.35
CA THR A 114 1.46 -4.14 3.28
C THR A 114 1.85 -4.45 1.84
N ARG A 115 3.13 -4.26 1.51
CA ARG A 115 3.75 -4.76 0.28
C ARG A 115 4.86 -5.72 0.66
N LEU A 116 4.64 -6.98 0.35
CA LEU A 116 5.58 -8.06 0.64
C LEU A 116 6.35 -8.38 -0.63
N ASP A 117 7.60 -7.96 -0.70
CA ASP A 117 8.44 -8.18 -1.86
C ASP A 117 8.99 -9.62 -1.82
N ALA A 118 8.84 -10.36 -2.92
CA ALA A 118 9.19 -11.77 -2.98
C ALA A 118 9.68 -12.21 -4.36
N PHE A 119 10.54 -13.23 -4.39
CA PHE A 119 10.74 -14.05 -5.58
C PHE A 119 9.71 -15.16 -5.61
N ILE A 120 9.10 -15.35 -6.76
CA ILE A 120 8.15 -16.43 -7.01
C ILE A 120 8.55 -17.16 -8.30
N ASP A 121 8.56 -18.48 -8.22
CA ASP A 121 8.58 -19.36 -9.37
C ASP A 121 7.41 -20.37 -9.26
N ASP A 122 7.39 -21.39 -10.14
CA ASP A 122 6.29 -22.36 -10.17
C ASP A 122 6.16 -23.20 -8.89
N TYR A 123 7.19 -23.25 -8.06
CA TYR A 123 7.29 -24.17 -6.91
C TYR A 123 7.66 -23.47 -5.60
N THR A 124 8.28 -22.30 -5.67
CA THR A 124 8.82 -21.62 -4.48
C THR A 124 8.37 -20.17 -4.37
N LEU A 125 8.23 -19.71 -3.15
CA LEU A 125 8.01 -18.32 -2.79
C LEU A 125 9.02 -17.95 -1.70
N LYS A 126 9.83 -16.93 -1.95
CA LYS A 126 10.83 -16.44 -0.99
C LYS A 126 10.65 -14.95 -0.79
N PHE A 127 10.25 -14.56 0.41
CA PHE A 127 10.14 -13.15 0.79
C PHE A 127 11.52 -12.50 0.92
N LEU A 128 11.64 -11.25 0.48
CA LEU A 128 12.85 -10.43 0.52
C LEU A 128 12.77 -9.35 1.57
N GLU A 129 11.59 -8.72 1.69
CA GLU A 129 11.33 -7.67 2.66
C GLU A 129 9.82 -7.46 2.86
N PHE A 130 9.50 -6.81 3.98
CA PHE A 130 8.14 -6.50 4.38
C PHE A 130 7.98 -4.98 4.49
N ASN A 131 7.34 -4.36 3.48
CA ASN A 131 7.03 -2.94 3.52
C ASN A 131 5.69 -2.76 4.25
N CYS A 132 5.76 -2.53 5.56
CA CYS A 132 4.60 -2.47 6.46
C CYS A 132 4.32 -1.07 7.02
N ASP A 133 5.26 -0.13 6.92
CA ASP A 133 5.08 1.23 7.45
C ASP A 133 4.24 2.11 6.50
N SER A 134 4.75 2.32 5.27
CA SER A 134 4.11 3.13 4.25
C SER A 134 4.33 2.52 2.85
N PRO A 135 3.68 1.39 2.53
CA PRO A 135 3.85 0.77 1.22
C PRO A 135 3.27 1.63 0.10
N ALA A 136 4.00 1.70 -1.03
CA ALA A 136 3.59 2.40 -2.25
C ALA A 136 3.35 1.42 -3.41
N GLY A 137 2.70 1.90 -4.48
CA GLY A 137 2.60 1.18 -5.75
C GLY A 137 1.25 0.52 -6.01
N MET A 138 0.32 0.56 -5.05
CA MET A 138 -0.98 -0.12 -5.18
C MET A 138 -1.84 0.49 -6.29
N SER A 139 -1.95 1.82 -6.32
CA SER A 139 -2.70 2.51 -7.37
C SER A 139 -1.99 2.45 -8.71
N TYR A 140 -0.66 2.50 -8.71
CA TYR A 140 0.10 2.35 -9.95
C TYR A 140 -0.14 0.98 -10.60
N SER A 141 -0.17 -0.10 -9.81
CA SER A 141 -0.45 -1.44 -10.34
C SER A 141 -1.82 -1.52 -10.99
N GLU A 142 -2.87 -0.92 -10.41
CA GLU A 142 -4.20 -0.87 -11.02
C GLU A 142 -4.21 -0.12 -12.34
N ILE A 143 -3.56 1.06 -12.41
CA ILE A 143 -3.50 1.83 -13.67
C ILE A 143 -2.73 1.07 -14.74
N VAL A 144 -1.64 0.41 -14.38
CA VAL A 144 -0.87 -0.46 -15.31
C VAL A 144 -1.72 -1.63 -15.78
N GLU A 145 -2.46 -2.30 -14.89
CA GLU A 145 -3.40 -3.38 -15.23
C GLU A 145 -4.48 -2.90 -16.21
N LEU A 146 -5.07 -1.72 -15.99
CA LEU A 146 -6.06 -1.12 -16.89
C LEU A 146 -5.45 -0.84 -18.28
N GLY A 147 -4.22 -0.38 -18.34
CA GLY A 147 -3.48 -0.20 -19.59
C GLY A 147 -3.27 -1.53 -20.32
N PHE A 148 -2.81 -2.55 -19.61
CA PHE A 148 -2.68 -3.91 -20.16
C PHE A 148 -4.01 -4.50 -20.60
N GLN A 149 -5.10 -4.22 -19.91
CA GLN A 149 -6.44 -4.66 -20.35
C GLN A 149 -6.77 -4.17 -21.77
N GLN A 150 -6.32 -2.98 -22.15
CA GLN A 150 -6.50 -2.47 -23.51
C GLN A 150 -5.50 -3.07 -24.49
N VAL A 151 -4.25 -3.22 -24.08
CA VAL A 151 -3.19 -3.80 -24.91
C VAL A 151 -3.49 -5.26 -25.27
N LEU A 152 -3.82 -6.10 -24.26
CA LEU A 152 -4.04 -7.53 -24.44
C LEU A 152 -5.22 -7.85 -25.36
N LYS A 153 -6.25 -7.01 -25.38
CA LYS A 153 -7.39 -7.15 -26.33
C LYS A 153 -6.98 -7.06 -27.80
N ARG A 154 -5.80 -6.51 -28.09
CA ARG A 154 -5.27 -6.36 -29.45
C ARG A 154 -4.47 -7.57 -29.93
N TYR A 155 -4.31 -8.58 -29.07
CA TYR A 155 -3.63 -9.84 -29.36
C TYR A 155 -4.65 -11.00 -29.38
N PRO A 156 -5.20 -11.38 -30.56
CA PRO A 156 -6.27 -12.38 -30.66
C PRO A 156 -5.91 -13.74 -30.05
N VAL A 157 -4.61 -14.11 -30.04
CA VAL A 157 -4.13 -15.36 -29.43
C VAL A 157 -4.46 -15.45 -27.92
N LEU A 158 -4.72 -14.32 -27.28
CA LEU A 158 -5.06 -14.26 -25.85
C LEU A 158 -6.57 -14.35 -25.59
N ASN A 159 -7.42 -14.31 -26.62
CA ASN A 159 -8.89 -14.35 -26.46
C ASN A 159 -9.40 -15.68 -25.88
N GLU A 160 -8.62 -16.74 -25.97
CA GLU A 160 -8.93 -18.05 -25.38
C GLU A 160 -8.64 -18.09 -23.85
N TRP A 161 -8.02 -17.02 -23.30
CA TRP A 161 -7.67 -16.93 -21.90
C TRP A 161 -8.54 -15.92 -21.18
N LYS A 162 -9.12 -16.32 -20.05
CA LYS A 162 -9.80 -15.38 -19.14
C LYS A 162 -8.77 -14.73 -18.25
N VAL A 163 -8.49 -13.45 -18.49
CA VAL A 163 -7.62 -12.64 -17.63
C VAL A 163 -8.50 -11.86 -16.64
N GLU A 164 -8.23 -12.03 -15.35
CA GLU A 164 -8.88 -11.28 -14.27
C GLU A 164 -7.97 -10.15 -13.78
N TYR A 165 -8.57 -9.03 -13.40
CA TYR A 165 -7.87 -7.84 -12.94
C TYR A 165 -8.28 -7.53 -11.50
N LEU A 166 -7.34 -6.97 -10.73
CA LEU A 166 -7.59 -6.61 -9.34
C LEU A 166 -8.00 -5.14 -9.26
N ASN A 167 -9.06 -4.85 -8.51
CA ASN A 167 -9.44 -3.47 -8.17
C ASN A 167 -8.67 -3.06 -6.90
N MET A 168 -7.43 -2.64 -7.05
CA MET A 168 -6.54 -2.34 -5.92
C MET A 168 -6.99 -1.10 -5.14
N ASN A 169 -7.47 -0.05 -5.83
CA ASN A 169 -7.93 1.17 -5.16
C ASN A 169 -9.16 0.90 -4.27
N GLN A 170 -10.07 0.01 -4.71
CA GLN A 170 -11.19 -0.42 -3.86
C GLN A 170 -10.68 -1.18 -2.63
N ARG A 171 -9.72 -2.09 -2.79
CA ARG A 171 -9.16 -2.86 -1.68
C ARG A 171 -8.42 -1.99 -0.67
N VAL A 172 -7.72 -0.94 -1.15
CA VAL A 172 -7.10 0.05 -0.27
C VAL A 172 -8.17 0.78 0.55
N LEU A 173 -9.22 1.27 -0.12
CA LEU A 173 -10.32 1.95 0.57
C LEU A 173 -11.00 1.04 1.59
N ASP A 174 -11.35 -0.19 1.21
CA ASP A 174 -12.01 -1.16 2.10
C ASP A 174 -11.17 -1.42 3.35
N ALA A 175 -9.86 -1.67 3.19
CA ALA A 175 -8.96 -1.93 4.31
C ALA A 175 -8.84 -0.73 5.28
N LEU A 176 -8.84 0.50 4.74
CA LEU A 176 -8.84 1.72 5.54
C LEU A 176 -10.16 1.85 6.32
N LEU A 177 -11.29 1.61 5.66
CA LEU A 177 -12.62 1.73 6.26
C LEU A 177 -12.88 0.63 7.29
N ASP A 178 -12.46 -0.61 7.07
CA ASP A 178 -12.57 -1.69 8.05
C ASP A 178 -11.87 -1.31 9.37
N SER A 179 -10.67 -0.73 9.27
CA SER A 179 -9.93 -0.24 10.44
C SER A 179 -10.62 0.94 11.11
N TYR A 180 -11.16 1.85 10.32
CA TYR A 180 -11.90 3.01 10.82
C TYR A 180 -13.19 2.58 11.53
N ASP A 181 -13.94 1.62 11.00
CA ASP A 181 -15.19 1.16 11.59
C ASP A 181 -14.94 0.49 12.96
N GLU A 182 -13.87 -0.28 13.10
CA GLU A 182 -13.48 -0.81 14.41
C GLU A 182 -13.08 0.30 15.38
N PHE A 183 -12.27 1.27 14.92
CA PHE A 183 -11.89 2.44 15.70
C PHE A 183 -13.14 3.25 16.15
N ARG A 184 -14.03 3.55 15.22
CA ARG A 184 -15.27 4.30 15.46
C ARG A 184 -16.20 3.58 16.42
N SER A 185 -16.25 2.26 16.41
CA SER A 185 -17.09 1.48 17.32
C SER A 185 -16.80 1.76 18.80
N LYS A 186 -15.58 2.17 19.10
CA LYS A 186 -15.13 2.58 20.45
C LYS A 186 -15.29 4.09 20.69
N LYS A 187 -15.65 4.86 19.65
CA LYS A 187 -15.76 6.33 19.65
C LYS A 187 -17.01 6.79 18.89
N PRO A 188 -18.21 6.70 19.50
CA PRO A 188 -19.49 6.97 18.83
C PRO A 188 -19.67 8.40 18.29
N SER A 189 -18.83 9.36 18.72
CA SER A 189 -18.83 10.73 18.22
C SER A 189 -18.23 10.88 16.81
N PHE A 190 -17.54 9.86 16.30
CA PHE A 190 -16.98 9.88 14.96
C PHE A 190 -18.05 9.57 13.89
N PRO A 191 -18.03 10.26 12.73
CA PRO A 191 -19.04 10.08 11.69
C PRO A 191 -18.94 8.70 11.02
N GLU A 192 -20.03 8.23 10.43
CA GLU A 192 -20.02 7.01 9.62
C GLU A 192 -19.16 7.13 8.36
N ARG A 193 -19.14 8.32 7.79
CA ARG A 193 -18.29 8.64 6.64
C ARG A 193 -17.17 9.56 7.07
N PRO A 194 -15.93 9.04 7.19
CA PRO A 194 -14.81 9.88 7.57
C PRO A 194 -14.38 10.83 6.45
N THR A 195 -13.88 11.99 6.82
CA THR A 195 -12.94 12.73 5.98
C THR A 195 -11.59 12.03 6.07
N ILE A 196 -11.03 11.67 4.90
CA ILE A 196 -9.77 10.93 4.79
C ILE A 196 -8.64 11.91 4.48
N ALA A 197 -7.57 11.88 5.26
CA ALA A 197 -6.34 12.60 4.94
C ALA A 197 -5.27 11.62 4.44
N ILE A 198 -4.78 11.82 3.22
CA ILE A 198 -3.57 11.17 2.71
C ILE A 198 -2.40 12.06 3.11
N VAL A 199 -1.53 11.55 3.99
CA VAL A 199 -0.51 12.37 4.68
C VAL A 199 0.90 11.93 4.33
N ASP A 200 1.67 12.82 3.69
CA ASP A 200 3.10 12.62 3.41
C ASP A 200 3.82 13.98 3.38
N TRP A 201 5.11 14.00 3.10
CA TRP A 201 5.85 15.25 2.89
C TRP A 201 5.55 15.86 1.52
N GLU A 202 5.71 17.18 1.43
CA GLU A 202 5.59 17.90 0.16
C GLU A 202 6.67 17.44 -0.84
N GLY A 203 6.27 17.24 -2.11
CA GLY A 203 7.20 16.95 -3.21
C GLY A 203 7.75 15.51 -3.24
N VAL A 204 7.15 14.57 -2.51
CA VAL A 204 7.56 13.16 -2.57
C VAL A 204 7.35 12.55 -3.96
N SER A 205 8.22 11.61 -4.32
CA SER A 205 8.20 10.97 -5.66
C SER A 205 6.95 10.14 -5.95
N THR A 206 6.15 9.83 -4.92
CA THR A 206 4.91 9.07 -4.98
C THR A 206 3.65 9.92 -4.98
N ALA A 207 3.76 11.26 -5.03
CA ALA A 207 2.63 12.19 -4.95
C ALA A 207 1.52 11.89 -5.99
N ALA A 208 1.88 11.47 -7.20
CA ALA A 208 0.90 11.11 -8.22
C ALA A 208 -0.01 9.93 -7.81
N GLU A 209 0.46 9.02 -6.94
CA GLU A 209 -0.38 7.95 -6.38
C GLU A 209 -1.47 8.51 -5.46
N PHE A 210 -1.18 9.61 -4.75
CA PHE A 210 -2.13 10.24 -3.84
C PHE A 210 -3.28 10.89 -4.60
N ASP A 211 -3.00 11.55 -5.73
CA ASP A 211 -4.02 12.13 -6.60
C ASP A 211 -4.97 11.04 -7.15
N ILE A 212 -4.42 9.89 -7.58
CA ILE A 212 -5.21 8.76 -8.07
C ILE A 212 -6.13 8.22 -6.97
N LEU A 213 -5.62 8.07 -5.75
CA LEU A 213 -6.40 7.58 -4.60
C LEU A 213 -7.45 8.60 -4.17
N LYS A 214 -7.10 9.89 -4.08
CA LYS A 214 -8.03 10.96 -3.77
C LYS A 214 -9.20 10.96 -4.75
N ASP A 215 -8.93 11.01 -6.06
CA ASP A 215 -9.95 10.96 -7.10
C ASP A 215 -10.84 9.71 -6.97
N TYR A 216 -10.24 8.57 -6.57
CA TYR A 216 -10.98 7.33 -6.38
C TYR A 216 -11.90 7.39 -5.15
N PHE A 217 -11.39 7.84 -4.00
CA PHE A 217 -12.14 7.92 -2.74
C PHE A 217 -13.27 8.93 -2.83
N GLU A 218 -13.05 10.08 -3.47
CA GLU A 218 -14.09 11.09 -3.71
C GLU A 218 -15.21 10.56 -4.61
N ARG A 219 -14.90 9.80 -5.66
CA ARG A 219 -15.91 9.12 -6.48
C ARG A 219 -16.73 8.09 -5.70
N LYS A 220 -16.18 7.54 -4.60
CA LYS A 220 -16.89 6.64 -3.68
C LYS A 220 -17.67 7.41 -2.59
N GLY A 221 -17.60 8.74 -2.58
CA GLY A 221 -18.33 9.62 -1.67
C GLY A 221 -17.63 9.89 -0.35
N TYR A 222 -16.31 9.73 -0.32
CA TYR A 222 -15.48 10.07 0.85
C TYR A 222 -14.70 11.36 0.57
N GLU A 223 -14.96 12.39 1.36
CA GLU A 223 -14.16 13.61 1.33
C GLU A 223 -12.70 13.27 1.61
N THR A 224 -11.80 13.75 0.76
CA THR A 224 -10.39 13.35 0.82
C THR A 224 -9.48 14.55 0.60
N ILE A 225 -8.55 14.75 1.51
CA ILE A 225 -7.50 15.77 1.39
C ILE A 225 -6.12 15.11 1.27
N ILE A 226 -5.21 15.77 0.55
CA ILE A 226 -3.77 15.46 0.55
C ILE A 226 -3.12 16.58 1.35
N THR A 227 -2.42 16.22 2.41
CA THR A 227 -1.86 17.21 3.34
C THR A 227 -0.53 16.72 3.93
N PHE A 228 0.10 17.55 4.76
CA PHE A 228 1.42 17.30 5.33
C PHE A 228 1.33 17.21 6.86
N PRO A 229 2.22 16.45 7.55
CA PRO A 229 2.17 16.30 9.00
C PRO A 229 2.18 17.62 9.77
N GLN A 230 2.94 18.61 9.29
CA GLN A 230 3.05 19.94 9.95
C GLN A 230 1.83 20.85 9.77
N LYS A 231 0.85 20.44 8.94
CA LYS A 231 -0.38 21.20 8.72
C LYS A 231 -1.47 20.87 9.75
N PHE A 232 -1.26 19.86 10.56
CA PHE A 232 -2.27 19.43 11.53
C PHE A 232 -2.36 20.40 12.72
N THR A 233 -3.59 20.65 13.13
CA THR A 233 -3.94 21.37 14.34
C THR A 233 -4.95 20.56 15.15
N ILE A 234 -5.03 20.78 16.45
CA ILE A 234 -6.06 20.19 17.30
C ILE A 234 -6.98 21.30 17.77
N LYS A 235 -8.26 21.22 17.39
CA LYS A 235 -9.28 22.17 17.82
C LYS A 235 -10.50 21.45 18.38
N ARG A 236 -10.93 21.83 19.56
CA ARG A 236 -12.10 21.26 20.25
C ARG A 236 -12.07 19.72 20.34
N GLY A 237 -10.87 19.14 20.50
CA GLY A 237 -10.70 17.69 20.58
C GLY A 237 -10.79 16.94 19.24
N LEU A 238 -10.67 17.64 18.11
CA LEU A 238 -10.62 17.08 16.76
C LEU A 238 -9.30 17.45 16.08
N MET A 239 -8.78 16.57 15.26
CA MET A 239 -7.69 16.88 14.33
C MET A 239 -8.25 17.59 13.11
N GLU A 240 -7.60 18.68 12.72
CA GLU A 240 -7.91 19.42 11.50
C GLU A 240 -6.63 19.60 10.68
N ALA A 241 -6.75 19.59 9.35
CA ALA A 241 -5.68 19.95 8.44
C ALA A 241 -6.25 20.75 7.28
N ASP A 242 -5.58 21.85 6.90
CA ASP A 242 -6.00 22.78 5.84
C ASP A 242 -7.45 23.32 6.03
N GLY A 243 -7.94 23.39 7.26
CA GLY A 243 -9.27 23.87 7.62
C GLY A 243 -10.36 22.81 7.68
N GLU A 244 -10.06 21.57 7.29
CA GLU A 244 -11.01 20.46 7.27
C GLU A 244 -10.80 19.51 8.45
N PRO A 245 -11.88 18.97 9.07
CA PRO A 245 -11.77 17.94 10.10
C PRO A 245 -11.22 16.64 9.49
N VAL A 246 -10.32 15.96 10.20
CA VAL A 246 -9.72 14.70 9.77
C VAL A 246 -10.14 13.58 10.71
N HIS A 247 -10.77 12.54 10.17
CA HIS A 247 -11.26 11.40 10.94
C HIS A 247 -10.44 10.13 10.71
N LEU A 248 -9.90 9.97 9.49
CA LEU A 248 -9.10 8.83 9.06
C LEU A 248 -7.83 9.31 8.36
N ILE A 249 -6.68 8.92 8.87
CA ILE A 249 -5.37 9.25 8.29
C ILE A 249 -4.84 8.03 7.55
N TYR A 250 -4.69 8.16 6.24
CA TYR A 250 -3.85 7.26 5.46
C TYR A 250 -2.42 7.77 5.53
N LYS A 251 -1.64 7.22 6.47
CA LYS A 251 -0.26 7.61 6.74
C LYS A 251 0.65 7.09 5.63
N ARG A 252 1.14 8.01 4.79
CA ARG A 252 2.10 7.73 3.74
C ARG A 252 3.51 8.17 4.12
N VAL A 253 3.63 9.11 5.05
CA VAL A 253 4.90 9.52 5.63
C VAL A 253 5.57 8.36 6.37
N ILE A 254 6.86 8.16 6.11
CA ILE A 254 7.66 7.11 6.73
C ILE A 254 7.94 7.47 8.18
N THR A 255 7.72 6.53 9.11
CA THR A 255 7.90 6.77 10.55
C THR A 255 9.30 7.30 10.90
N ARG A 256 10.36 6.83 10.22
CA ARG A 256 11.73 7.33 10.43
C ARG A 256 11.84 8.82 10.10
N GLU A 257 11.22 9.29 9.05
CA GLU A 257 11.25 10.70 8.65
C GLU A 257 10.52 11.60 9.65
N LEU A 258 9.42 11.11 10.24
CA LEU A 258 8.76 11.81 11.34
C LEU A 258 9.68 11.95 12.56
N LEU A 259 10.44 10.89 12.88
CA LEU A 259 11.40 10.90 13.98
C LEU A 259 12.58 11.86 13.77
N GLU A 260 13.00 12.04 12.53
CA GLU A 260 14.04 13.00 12.15
C GLU A 260 13.57 14.46 12.23
N ARG A 261 12.26 14.71 12.32
CA ARG A 261 11.62 16.04 12.28
C ARG A 261 10.55 16.21 13.37
N LEU A 262 10.77 15.64 14.56
CA LEU A 262 9.78 15.61 15.65
C LEU A 262 9.22 16.98 16.01
N ASP A 263 10.07 18.01 16.09
CA ASP A 263 9.68 19.37 16.45
C ASP A 263 8.68 20.00 15.45
N GLU A 264 8.68 19.51 14.19
CA GLU A 264 7.78 20.01 13.15
C GLU A 264 6.41 19.29 13.17
N VAL A 265 6.33 18.12 13.80
CA VAL A 265 5.17 17.20 13.70
C VAL A 265 4.57 16.84 15.06
N GLU A 266 4.92 17.57 16.12
CA GLU A 266 4.48 17.30 17.48
C GLU A 266 2.95 17.19 17.57
N VAL A 267 2.22 18.15 16.98
CA VAL A 267 0.75 18.19 17.00
C VAL A 267 0.15 16.99 16.29
N PHE A 268 0.75 16.58 15.15
CA PHE A 268 0.31 15.41 14.39
C PHE A 268 0.46 14.12 15.22
N ILE A 269 1.61 13.92 15.83
CA ILE A 269 1.89 12.75 16.67
C ILE A 269 1.00 12.77 17.92
N GLN A 270 0.83 13.93 18.57
CA GLN A 270 0.00 14.05 19.75
C GLN A 270 -1.48 13.74 19.44
N GLY A 271 -2.02 14.24 18.33
CA GLY A 271 -3.38 13.92 17.90
C GLY A 271 -3.61 12.43 17.67
N ILE A 272 -2.64 11.72 17.06
CA ILE A 272 -2.69 10.26 16.90
C ILE A 272 -2.61 9.56 18.26
N LYS A 273 -1.73 9.99 19.15
CA LYS A 273 -1.56 9.43 20.50
C LYS A 273 -2.83 9.57 21.33
N ASP A 274 -3.52 10.69 21.21
CA ASP A 274 -4.79 10.96 21.92
C ASP A 274 -5.98 10.28 21.24
N GLY A 275 -5.75 9.60 20.10
CA GLY A 275 -6.76 8.90 19.33
C GLY A 275 -7.82 9.87 18.77
N LEU A 276 -7.41 11.05 18.32
CA LEU A 276 -8.29 12.06 17.71
C LEU A 276 -8.52 11.82 16.21
N ALA A 277 -7.84 10.84 15.61
CA ALA A 277 -8.11 10.28 14.29
C ALA A 277 -7.67 8.81 14.25
N CYS A 278 -8.34 8.00 13.43
CA CYS A 278 -7.87 6.66 13.09
C CYS A 278 -6.67 6.78 12.14
N THR A 279 -5.59 6.05 12.39
CA THR A 279 -4.36 6.14 11.56
C THR A 279 -3.95 4.78 11.03
N CYS A 280 -3.87 4.64 9.72
CA CYS A 280 -3.45 3.44 8.98
C CYS A 280 -2.21 3.73 8.10
N ASN A 281 -1.11 2.99 8.21
CA ASN A 281 -0.81 1.97 9.22
C ASN A 281 -0.37 2.63 10.54
N PRO A 282 -0.51 1.95 11.69
CA PRO A 282 -0.01 2.44 12.97
C PRO A 282 1.51 2.41 13.01
N PHE A 283 2.12 3.21 13.89
CA PHE A 283 3.59 3.27 14.01
C PHE A 283 4.24 1.91 14.36
N SER A 284 3.52 1.03 15.06
CA SER A 284 4.00 -0.28 15.44
C SER A 284 4.34 -1.19 14.25
N THR A 285 3.81 -0.93 13.06
CA THR A 285 4.17 -1.70 11.85
C THR A 285 5.61 -1.46 11.39
N ASN A 286 6.24 -0.38 11.83
CA ASN A 286 7.67 -0.14 11.57
C ASN A 286 8.57 -1.21 12.21
N ILE A 287 8.12 -1.84 13.32
CA ILE A 287 8.84 -2.95 13.97
C ILE A 287 9.09 -4.06 12.96
N VAL A 288 8.06 -4.48 12.24
CA VAL A 288 8.11 -5.62 11.31
C VAL A 288 8.57 -5.25 9.90
N GLY A 289 8.63 -3.95 9.57
CA GLY A 289 9.31 -3.45 8.37
C GLY A 289 10.85 -3.50 8.47
N ASN A 290 11.40 -3.75 9.65
CA ASN A 290 12.85 -3.85 9.84
C ASN A 290 13.36 -5.24 9.40
N LYS A 291 14.42 -5.28 8.57
CA LYS A 291 14.98 -6.53 8.03
C LYS A 291 15.49 -7.51 9.12
N LYS A 292 15.79 -7.04 10.34
CA LYS A 292 16.12 -7.92 11.47
C LYS A 292 15.01 -8.96 11.74
N VAL A 293 13.76 -8.62 11.44
CA VAL A 293 12.63 -9.54 11.64
C VAL A 293 12.76 -10.80 10.79
N LEU A 294 13.31 -10.70 9.57
CA LEU A 294 13.57 -11.87 8.73
C LEU A 294 14.48 -12.88 9.42
N ALA A 295 15.50 -12.40 10.13
CA ALA A 295 16.43 -13.28 10.87
C ALA A 295 15.84 -13.84 12.18
N LEU A 296 14.80 -13.19 12.73
CA LEU A 296 14.15 -13.63 13.97
C LEU A 296 12.94 -14.54 13.71
N LEU A 297 12.43 -14.61 12.49
CA LEU A 297 11.35 -15.51 12.07
C LEU A 297 11.85 -16.84 11.49
N THR A 298 13.15 -17.00 11.28
CA THR A 298 13.79 -18.25 10.83
C THR A 298 14.29 -19.07 11.99
#